data_ffc34d14e36d3f0a1695ec25c6d90cd0
#
_entry.id   ffc34d14e36d3f0a1695ec25c6d90cd0
#
_cell.length_a   1.000
_cell.length_b   1.000
_cell.length_c   1.000
_cell.angle_alpha   90.00
_cell.angle_beta   90.00
_cell.angle_gamma   90.00
#
_symmetry.space_group_name_H-M   'P 1'
#
loop_
_entity.id
_entity.type
_entity.pdbx_description
1 polymer ?
#
loop_
_entity_poly.entity_id
_entity_poly.type
_entity_poly.pdbx_seq_one_letter_code
_entity_poly.pdbx_strand_id
1 'polypeptide(L)'
;MYKIYCDGASRSNPGEASIGVSVTKEGNEIEFIAKKIGIATNNVAEYKSLRSALIYCVENKITDACIYLDSLLVVQQVNEKFKVRSENLKELNAQCKDLMSQINNLKIIHVRREKNKRADELANIALDS
;
A
#
# COMPACT_ATOMS: atom_id res chain seq x y z
N MET A 1 9.24 -12.40 10.66
CA MET A 1 8.07 -11.57 10.26
C MET A 1 8.48 -10.60 9.16
N TYR A 2 7.66 -10.50 8.14
CA TYR A 2 7.87 -9.51 7.08
C TYR A 2 7.33 -8.15 7.51
N LYS A 3 8.06 -7.09 7.20
CA LYS A 3 7.57 -5.72 7.35
C LYS A 3 7.57 -5.07 5.98
N ILE A 4 6.41 -4.63 5.54
CA ILE A 4 6.21 -4.12 4.19
C ILE A 4 5.72 -2.68 4.29
N TYR A 5 6.37 -1.78 3.58
CA TYR A 5 6.05 -0.35 3.59
C TYR A 5 5.47 0.04 2.24
N CYS A 6 4.35 0.75 2.24
CA CYS A 6 3.64 1.12 1.03
C CYS A 6 3.37 2.62 0.97
N ASP A 7 3.42 3.18 -0.23
CA ASP A 7 3.03 4.56 -0.47
C ASP A 7 2.49 4.72 -1.88
N GLY A 8 1.52 5.60 -2.02
CA GLY A 8 1.01 6.02 -3.32
C GLY A 8 1.23 7.50 -3.49
N ALA A 9 1.56 7.93 -4.68
CA ALA A 9 1.80 9.32 -4.98
C ALA A 9 1.05 9.75 -6.24
N SER A 10 0.59 11.00 -6.27
CA SER A 10 -0.05 11.59 -7.43
C SER A 10 0.48 13.02 -7.60
N ARG A 11 0.81 13.40 -8.86
CA ARG A 11 1.34 14.75 -9.14
C ARG A 11 0.29 15.84 -8.93
N SER A 12 -0.98 15.48 -9.11
CA SER A 12 -2.12 16.31 -8.76
C SER A 12 -3.27 15.37 -8.42
N ASN A 13 -4.37 15.89 -7.90
CA ASN A 13 -5.41 15.05 -7.33
C ASN A 13 -6.73 15.22 -8.08
N PRO A 14 -6.94 14.53 -9.26
CA PRO A 14 -6.10 13.45 -9.80
C PRO A 14 -4.96 13.93 -10.68
N GLY A 15 -4.02 13.04 -10.95
CA GLY A 15 -2.90 13.29 -11.84
C GLY A 15 -2.11 12.02 -12.08
N GLU A 16 -0.98 12.13 -12.76
CA GLU A 16 -0.06 11.00 -12.94
C GLU A 16 0.30 10.45 -11.57
N ALA A 17 0.17 9.14 -11.42
CA ALA A 17 0.31 8.49 -10.12
C ALA A 17 1.23 7.28 -10.19
N SER A 18 1.72 6.90 -9.03
CA SER A 18 2.62 5.76 -8.89
C SER A 18 2.46 5.12 -7.52
N ILE A 19 3.04 3.96 -7.38
CA ILE A 19 3.11 3.26 -6.10
C ILE A 19 4.56 2.91 -5.77
N GLY A 20 4.87 2.83 -4.49
CA GLY A 20 6.13 2.34 -3.97
C GLY A 20 5.84 1.33 -2.88
N VAL A 21 6.51 0.18 -2.96
CA VAL A 21 6.40 -0.88 -1.95
C VAL A 21 7.80 -1.37 -1.63
N SER A 22 8.14 -1.40 -0.35
CA SER A 22 9.40 -1.95 0.13
C SER A 22 9.11 -3.16 1.02
N VAL A 23 9.58 -4.32 0.60
CA VAL A 23 9.40 -5.56 1.36
C VAL A 23 10.67 -5.83 2.14
N THR A 24 10.57 -5.85 3.46
CA THR A 24 11.72 -6.10 4.32
C THR A 24 11.52 -7.35 5.15
N LYS A 25 12.64 -8.01 5.48
CA LYS A 25 12.67 -9.13 6.38
C LYS A 25 13.93 -9.00 7.24
N GLU A 26 13.74 -9.06 8.55
CA GLU A 26 14.84 -8.91 9.51
C GLU A 26 15.66 -7.63 9.28
N GLY A 27 14.96 -6.53 8.96
CA GLY A 27 15.58 -5.23 8.75
C GLY A 27 16.21 -5.00 7.39
N ASN A 28 16.16 -5.98 6.49
CA ASN A 28 16.74 -5.86 5.16
C ASN A 28 15.69 -5.86 4.07
N GLU A 29 15.80 -4.92 3.13
CA GLU A 29 14.91 -4.91 1.96
C GLU A 29 15.27 -6.08 1.05
N ILE A 30 14.30 -6.95 0.81
CA ILE A 30 14.49 -8.14 -0.04
C ILE A 30 13.81 -8.01 -1.39
N GLU A 31 12.89 -7.07 -1.52
CA GLU A 31 12.18 -6.81 -2.76
C GLU A 31 11.62 -5.40 -2.71
N PHE A 32 11.43 -4.78 -3.87
CA PHE A 32 10.73 -3.50 -3.94
C PHE A 32 9.90 -3.40 -5.22
N ILE A 33 8.90 -2.53 -5.18
CA ILE A 33 8.05 -2.21 -6.33
C ILE A 33 8.06 -0.69 -6.46
N ALA A 34 8.34 -0.20 -7.66
CA ALA A 34 8.27 1.21 -8.00
C ALA A 34 7.60 1.28 -9.38
N LYS A 35 6.34 1.68 -9.44
CA LYS A 35 5.53 1.49 -10.64
C LYS A 35 4.58 2.65 -10.88
N LYS A 36 4.52 3.13 -12.14
CA LYS A 36 3.47 4.06 -12.58
C LYS A 36 2.14 3.32 -12.69
N ILE A 37 1.06 4.00 -12.32
CA ILE A 37 -0.28 3.41 -12.36
C ILE A 37 -1.28 4.22 -13.18
N GLY A 38 -0.78 5.19 -13.97
CA GLY A 38 -1.65 6.04 -14.78
C GLY A 38 -2.20 7.22 -14.00
N ILE A 39 -3.36 7.72 -14.40
CA ILE A 39 -3.99 8.86 -13.74
C ILE A 39 -4.84 8.36 -12.58
N ALA A 40 -4.62 8.91 -11.41
CA ALA A 40 -5.35 8.52 -10.20
C ALA A 40 -5.32 9.62 -9.15
N THR A 41 -6.24 9.55 -8.19
CA THR A 41 -6.19 10.39 -7.00
C THR A 41 -5.17 9.82 -6.00
N ASN A 42 -4.80 10.61 -5.01
CA ASN A 42 -3.92 10.15 -3.94
C ASN A 42 -4.49 8.92 -3.23
N ASN A 43 -5.77 8.94 -2.89
CA ASN A 43 -6.40 7.82 -2.17
C ASN A 43 -6.41 6.54 -3.00
N VAL A 44 -6.68 6.64 -4.29
CA VAL A 44 -6.62 5.48 -5.18
C VAL A 44 -5.20 4.93 -5.25
N ALA A 45 -4.20 5.82 -5.39
CA ALA A 45 -2.79 5.39 -5.43
C ALA A 45 -2.40 4.69 -4.13
N GLU A 46 -2.80 5.22 -2.98
CA GLU A 46 -2.54 4.61 -1.70
C GLU A 46 -3.14 3.19 -1.59
N TYR A 47 -4.41 3.04 -2.00
CA TYR A 47 -5.06 1.72 -2.03
C TYR A 47 -4.34 0.76 -2.96
N LYS A 48 -3.91 1.23 -4.13
CA LYS A 48 -3.21 0.37 -5.08
C LYS A 48 -1.84 -0.07 -4.56
N SER A 49 -1.16 0.78 -3.78
CA SER A 49 0.09 0.38 -3.15
C SER A 49 -0.14 -0.74 -2.12
N LEU A 50 -1.19 -0.62 -1.33
CA LEU A 50 -1.57 -1.67 -0.38
C LEU A 50 -1.94 -2.95 -1.11
N ARG A 51 -2.75 -2.85 -2.16
CA ARG A 51 -3.15 -4.01 -2.95
C ARG A 51 -1.93 -4.75 -3.51
N SER A 52 -0.95 -4.02 -4.02
CA SER A 52 0.29 -4.62 -4.55
C SER A 52 1.08 -5.35 -3.47
N ALA A 53 1.16 -4.78 -2.27
CA ALA A 53 1.82 -5.44 -1.15
C ALA A 53 1.08 -6.72 -0.75
N LEU A 54 -0.23 -6.68 -0.73
CA LEU A 54 -1.05 -7.85 -0.38
C LEU A 54 -0.93 -8.95 -1.43
N ILE A 55 -0.94 -8.58 -2.71
CA ILE A 55 -0.73 -9.54 -3.81
C ILE A 55 0.64 -10.21 -3.65
N TYR A 56 1.67 -9.44 -3.36
CA TYR A 56 3.00 -9.99 -3.10
C TYR A 56 2.97 -11.03 -1.99
N CYS A 57 2.29 -10.72 -0.88
CA CYS A 57 2.18 -11.66 0.23
C CYS A 57 1.48 -12.95 -0.17
N VAL A 58 0.37 -12.85 -0.90
CA VAL A 58 -0.38 -14.03 -1.33
C VAL A 58 0.43 -14.87 -2.32
N GLU A 59 1.04 -14.23 -3.31
CA GLU A 59 1.83 -14.92 -4.33
C GLU A 59 3.06 -15.62 -3.75
N ASN A 60 3.66 -15.05 -2.72
CA ASN A 60 4.85 -15.62 -2.08
C ASN A 60 4.52 -16.45 -0.84
N LYS A 61 3.24 -16.72 -0.61
CA LYS A 61 2.77 -17.56 0.50
C LYS A 61 3.26 -17.07 1.86
N ILE A 62 3.31 -15.75 2.03
CA ILE A 62 3.69 -15.12 3.29
C ILE A 62 2.51 -15.22 4.25
N THR A 63 2.74 -15.76 5.43
CA THR A 63 1.68 -15.98 6.43
C THR A 63 1.79 -15.08 7.64
N ASP A 64 2.85 -14.27 7.73
CA ASP A 64 3.13 -13.44 8.91
C ASP A 64 3.76 -12.12 8.45
N ALA A 65 2.95 -11.05 8.45
CA ALA A 65 3.40 -9.76 7.94
C ALA A 65 2.72 -8.58 8.64
N CYS A 66 3.46 -7.47 8.74
CA CYS A 66 2.92 -6.17 9.06
C CYS A 66 3.10 -5.29 7.83
N ILE A 67 2.02 -4.64 7.40
CA ILE A 67 2.05 -3.69 6.30
C ILE A 67 1.80 -2.29 6.84
N TYR A 68 2.68 -1.37 6.49
CA TYR A 68 2.68 0.01 7.00
C TYR A 68 2.32 0.98 5.89
N LEU A 69 1.42 1.91 6.19
CA LEU A 69 1.06 3.02 5.31
C LEU A 69 1.00 4.30 6.13
N ASP A 70 1.26 5.43 5.46
CA ASP A 70 1.09 6.73 6.11
C ASP A 70 -0.27 7.37 5.81
N SER A 71 -1.14 6.68 5.08
CA SER A 71 -2.53 7.11 4.87
C SER A 71 -3.43 6.56 5.98
N LEU A 72 -3.79 7.43 6.91
CA LEU A 72 -4.69 7.04 7.99
C LEU A 72 -6.05 6.59 7.43
N LEU A 73 -6.55 7.29 6.41
CA LEU A 73 -7.84 6.95 5.80
C LEU A 73 -7.85 5.50 5.33
N VAL A 74 -6.87 5.11 4.53
CA VAL A 74 -6.80 3.75 3.97
C VAL A 74 -6.69 2.71 5.08
N VAL A 75 -5.78 2.94 6.04
CA VAL A 75 -5.58 2.00 7.15
C VAL A 75 -6.89 1.80 7.94
N GLN A 76 -7.56 2.89 8.27
CA GLN A 76 -8.80 2.81 9.05
C GLN A 76 -9.95 2.20 8.26
N GLN A 77 -10.00 2.43 6.95
CA GLN A 77 -11.03 1.81 6.10
C GLN A 77 -10.84 0.30 5.98
N VAL A 78 -9.62 -0.19 5.74
CA VAL A 78 -9.40 -1.63 5.61
C VAL A 78 -9.52 -2.35 6.96
N ASN A 79 -9.28 -1.65 8.05
CA ASN A 79 -9.46 -2.18 9.41
C ASN A 79 -10.90 -1.99 9.92
N GLU A 80 -11.80 -1.50 9.06
CA GLU A 80 -13.23 -1.33 9.35
C GLU A 80 -13.54 -0.33 10.47
N LYS A 81 -12.65 0.64 10.68
CA LYS A 81 -12.86 1.74 11.64
C LYS A 81 -13.57 2.92 10.98
N PHE A 82 -13.33 3.15 9.68
CA PHE A 82 -13.97 4.19 8.89
C PHE A 82 -14.77 3.56 7.75
N LYS A 83 -15.91 4.17 7.42
CA LYS A 83 -16.72 3.75 6.26
C LYS A 83 -16.07 4.20 4.96
N VAL A 84 -16.26 3.41 3.91
CA VAL A 84 -15.86 3.75 2.56
C VAL A 84 -17.07 4.31 1.84
N ARG A 85 -17.03 5.60 1.48
CA ARG A 85 -18.17 6.29 0.83
C ARG A 85 -17.99 6.46 -0.67
N SER A 86 -16.73 6.59 -1.12
CA SER A 86 -16.42 6.78 -2.53
C SER A 86 -16.52 5.47 -3.30
N GLU A 87 -17.25 5.48 -4.41
CA GLU A 87 -17.37 4.29 -5.26
C GLU A 87 -16.02 3.80 -5.76
N ASN A 88 -15.12 4.73 -6.11
CA ASN A 88 -13.76 4.37 -6.55
C ASN A 88 -13.00 3.57 -5.50
N LEU A 89 -13.22 3.89 -4.24
CA LEU A 89 -12.51 3.25 -3.14
C LEU A 89 -13.19 1.97 -2.66
N LYS A 90 -14.50 1.84 -2.87
CA LYS A 90 -15.24 0.65 -2.43
C LYS A 90 -14.73 -0.62 -3.08
N GLU A 91 -14.49 -0.58 -4.39
CA GLU A 91 -13.97 -1.74 -5.11
C GLU A 91 -12.56 -2.09 -4.64
N LEU A 92 -11.68 -1.08 -4.54
CA LEU A 92 -10.32 -1.28 -4.05
C LEU A 92 -10.31 -1.81 -2.61
N ASN A 93 -11.16 -1.25 -1.76
CA ASN A 93 -11.30 -1.73 -0.38
C ASN A 93 -11.71 -3.19 -0.35
N ALA A 94 -12.71 -3.58 -1.16
CA ALA A 94 -13.18 -4.96 -1.23
C ALA A 94 -12.08 -5.90 -1.71
N GLN A 95 -11.31 -5.50 -2.73
CA GLN A 95 -10.19 -6.29 -3.24
C GLN A 95 -9.11 -6.48 -2.17
N CYS A 96 -8.77 -5.41 -1.46
CA CYS A 96 -7.77 -5.48 -0.40
C CYS A 96 -8.24 -6.39 0.73
N LYS A 97 -9.51 -6.28 1.16
CA LYS A 97 -10.04 -7.12 2.24
C LYS A 97 -10.08 -8.59 1.85
N ASP A 98 -10.40 -8.88 0.59
CA ASP A 98 -10.36 -10.25 0.09
C ASP A 98 -8.94 -10.83 0.17
N LEU A 99 -7.95 -10.06 -0.26
CA LEU A 99 -6.54 -10.49 -0.17
C LEU A 99 -6.10 -10.65 1.28
N MET A 100 -6.51 -9.73 2.15
CA MET A 100 -6.18 -9.79 3.58
C MET A 100 -6.70 -11.09 4.21
N SER A 101 -7.87 -11.55 3.79
CA SER A 101 -8.46 -12.79 4.32
C SER A 101 -7.64 -14.04 3.98
N GLN A 102 -6.74 -13.95 3.02
CA GLN A 102 -5.89 -15.06 2.59
C GLN A 102 -4.55 -15.12 3.33
N ILE A 103 -4.31 -14.17 4.25
CA ILE A 103 -3.03 -14.10 4.98
C ILE A 103 -3.33 -14.30 6.47
N ASN A 104 -2.76 -15.34 7.06
CA ASN A 104 -3.12 -15.78 8.42
C ASN A 104 -2.86 -14.74 9.50
N ASN A 105 -1.63 -14.24 9.59
CA ASN A 105 -1.23 -13.32 10.64
C ASN A 105 -0.78 -12.00 10.01
N LEU A 106 -1.75 -11.12 9.77
CA LEU A 106 -1.54 -9.87 9.06
C LEU A 106 -2.03 -8.70 9.89
N LYS A 107 -1.21 -7.64 9.93
CA LYS A 107 -1.61 -6.37 10.51
C LYS A 107 -1.39 -5.26 9.50
N ILE A 108 -2.34 -4.35 9.38
CA ILE A 108 -2.22 -3.14 8.57
C ILE A 108 -2.12 -1.99 9.58
N ILE A 109 -1.01 -1.28 9.56
CA ILE A 109 -0.66 -0.31 10.61
C ILE A 109 -0.35 1.05 9.99
N HIS A 110 -0.91 2.09 10.60
CA HIS A 110 -0.59 3.46 10.23
C HIS A 110 0.74 3.87 10.84
N VAL A 111 1.59 4.50 10.03
CA VAL A 111 2.84 5.12 10.51
C VAL A 111 2.89 6.55 10.04
N ARG A 112 3.67 7.36 10.71
CA ARG A 112 3.93 8.73 10.28
C ARG A 112 4.78 8.72 9.02
N ARG A 113 4.66 9.78 8.23
CA ARG A 113 5.34 9.92 6.95
C ARG A 113 6.85 9.73 7.07
N GLU A 114 7.47 10.27 8.12
CA GLU A 114 8.91 10.13 8.35
C GLU A 114 9.36 8.69 8.64
N LYS A 115 8.43 7.80 8.91
CA LYS A 115 8.68 6.38 9.10
C LYS A 115 8.41 5.56 7.84
N ASN A 116 8.00 6.22 6.74
CA ASN A 116 7.65 5.57 5.48
C ASN A 116 8.49 6.08 4.30
N LYS A 117 9.70 6.52 4.58
CA LYS A 117 10.56 7.21 3.61
C LYS A 117 10.92 6.36 2.40
N ARG A 118 11.21 5.09 2.59
CA ARG A 118 11.63 4.23 1.47
C ARG A 118 10.50 4.03 0.47
N ALA A 119 9.28 3.78 0.94
CA ALA A 119 8.12 3.62 0.06
C ALA A 119 7.83 4.94 -0.69
N ASP A 120 7.91 6.07 0.00
CA ASP A 120 7.76 7.39 -0.61
C ASP A 120 8.80 7.61 -1.70
N GLU A 121 10.05 7.31 -1.42
CA GLU A 121 11.16 7.41 -2.38
C GLU A 121 10.88 6.56 -3.63
N LEU A 122 10.45 5.32 -3.45
CA LEU A 122 10.15 4.42 -4.56
C LEU A 122 9.00 4.94 -5.43
N ALA A 123 7.95 5.47 -4.82
CA ALA A 123 6.84 6.06 -5.56
C ALA A 123 7.31 7.28 -6.38
N ASN A 124 8.15 8.13 -5.80
CA ASN A 124 8.69 9.31 -6.49
C ASN A 124 9.65 8.93 -7.61
N ILE A 125 10.49 7.92 -7.41
CA ILE A 125 11.36 7.40 -8.45
C ILE A 125 10.54 6.95 -9.66
N ALA A 126 9.44 6.23 -9.42
CA ALA A 126 8.57 5.77 -10.50
C ALA A 126 7.93 6.96 -11.25
N LEU A 127 7.46 7.98 -10.53
CA LEU A 127 6.87 9.16 -11.16
C LEU A 127 7.85 9.93 -12.03
N ASP A 128 9.08 9.98 -11.61
CA ASP A 128 10.14 10.77 -12.29
C ASP A 128 10.84 10.01 -13.41
N SER A 129 10.44 8.77 -13.65
CA SER A 129 11.06 7.95 -14.69
C SER A 129 10.52 8.20 -16.08
#